data_552295f08dfae84a8ff1546e547cdb7a
#
_entry.id   552295f08dfae84a8ff1546e547cdb7a
#
_cell.length_a   1.000
_cell.length_b   1.000
_cell.length_c   1.000
_cell.angle_alpha   90.00
_cell.angle_beta   90.00
_cell.angle_gamma   90.00
#
_symmetry.space_group_name_H-M   'P 1'
#
loop_
_entity.id
_entity.type
_entity.pdbx_description
1 polymer ?
#
loop_
_entity_poly.entity_id
_entity_poly.type
_entity_poly.pdbx_seq_one_letter_code
_entity_poly.pdbx_strand_id
1 'polypeptide(L)'
;FFKQKTAYEFCACLVGSEMCIRDRGQTKAKLGNTEIRTLVSNMVYSKLMEFFEENPGVAKAIFEKATQAARARAAAKKARELVRRKSALETSRMPGKLADCREKDPSRTEIFIVEGDSAGGSAKMGRDSAIQAILPLWGKMLNVEKARADKIYGNDKLMPVVLALGCGIGDEFDISKLRYDKVFIMADADVDGSHICTLMLTFFFRYMRPLIEQGHVYVAQPPLFKVQKGNTIKYAYNDAEMAVLSQEMPGAKVNRYKGLGEMNPEQLWETTMNPDNRVIVQITIEDAEKADEAFTILMGDQVEPRRRFIETNAQYAKLDV
;
A
#
# COMPACT_ATOMS: atom_id res chain seq x y z
N PHE A 1 -10.72 7.06 -12.54
CA PHE A 1 -10.64 8.47 -12.11
C PHE A 1 -11.31 9.37 -13.15
N PHE A 2 -12.63 9.35 -13.22
CA PHE A 2 -13.36 10.46 -13.83
C PHE A 2 -13.69 11.46 -12.71
N LYS A 3 -12.81 12.44 -12.44
CA LYS A 3 -13.31 13.75 -12.05
C LYS A 3 -14.42 14.05 -13.06
N GLN A 4 -15.58 14.48 -12.60
CA GLN A 4 -16.66 14.93 -13.49
C GLN A 4 -16.10 16.01 -14.43
N LYS A 5 -15.51 15.56 -15.54
CA LYS A 5 -15.29 16.45 -16.67
C LYS A 5 -16.69 16.69 -17.22
N THR A 6 -17.09 17.93 -17.24
CA THR A 6 -18.37 18.29 -17.86
C THR A 6 -18.33 17.83 -19.31
N ALA A 7 -19.49 17.49 -19.92
CA ALA A 7 -19.59 17.11 -21.33
C ALA A 7 -18.81 18.09 -22.24
N TYR A 8 -18.68 19.32 -21.84
CA TYR A 8 -17.91 20.39 -22.45
C TYR A 8 -16.40 20.15 -22.48
N GLU A 9 -15.80 19.67 -21.39
CA GLU A 9 -14.34 19.38 -21.37
C GLU A 9 -14.02 18.14 -22.21
N PHE A 10 -14.95 17.20 -22.32
CA PHE A 10 -14.81 16.02 -23.18
C PHE A 10 -14.90 16.40 -24.67
N CYS A 11 -15.85 17.26 -25.04
CA CYS A 11 -16.01 17.72 -26.42
C CYS A 11 -14.88 18.65 -26.87
N ALA A 12 -14.32 19.46 -26.00
CA ALA A 12 -13.16 20.31 -26.32
C ALA A 12 -11.90 19.49 -26.67
N CYS A 13 -11.79 18.25 -26.14
CA CYS A 13 -10.70 17.34 -26.49
C CYS A 13 -10.94 16.59 -27.80
N LEU A 14 -12.21 16.36 -28.22
CA LEU A 14 -12.57 15.60 -29.42
C LEU A 14 -12.60 16.45 -30.70
N VAL A 15 -12.88 17.73 -30.60
CA VAL A 15 -12.90 18.65 -31.74
C VAL A 15 -11.52 19.28 -31.89
N GLY A 16 -10.58 18.57 -32.48
CA GLY A 16 -9.19 18.97 -32.72
C GLY A 16 -9.04 20.19 -33.66
N SER A 17 -9.84 21.24 -33.45
CA SER A 17 -9.74 22.49 -34.19
C SER A 17 -8.70 23.40 -33.52
N GLU A 18 -7.77 23.93 -34.32
CA GLU A 18 -6.92 25.04 -33.96
C GLU A 18 -7.80 26.27 -33.74
N MET A 19 -8.18 26.52 -32.48
CA MET A 19 -8.98 27.67 -32.14
C MET A 19 -8.09 28.85 -31.80
N CYS A 20 -8.43 30.04 -32.32
CA CYS A 20 -7.76 31.30 -32.02
C CYS A 20 -7.82 31.64 -30.51
N ILE A 21 -6.91 32.52 -30.06
CA ILE A 21 -6.90 33.06 -28.67
C ILE A 21 -8.25 33.66 -28.27
N ARG A 22 -9.01 34.17 -29.26
CA ARG A 22 -10.37 34.70 -29.08
C ARG A 22 -11.35 33.65 -28.54
N ASP A 23 -11.20 32.40 -28.96
CA ASP A 23 -12.11 31.31 -28.62
C ASP A 23 -11.62 30.48 -27.43
N ARG A 24 -10.32 30.55 -27.14
CA ARG A 24 -9.68 29.92 -25.98
C ARG A 24 -8.96 30.99 -25.16
N GLY A 25 -9.09 31.00 -23.85
CA GLY A 25 -8.25 31.82 -22.99
C GLY A 25 -6.75 31.58 -23.26
N GLN A 26 -5.89 32.47 -22.79
CA GLN A 26 -4.45 32.44 -23.00
C GLN A 26 -3.80 31.09 -22.63
N THR A 27 -4.38 30.34 -21.68
CA THR A 27 -3.96 29.00 -21.27
C THR A 27 -4.46 27.88 -22.17
N LYS A 28 -5.28 28.17 -23.18
CA LYS A 28 -5.96 27.20 -24.07
C LYS A 28 -6.74 26.09 -23.35
N ALA A 29 -7.03 26.26 -22.07
CA ALA A 29 -7.64 25.24 -21.20
C ALA A 29 -9.16 25.17 -21.32
N LYS A 30 -9.82 26.26 -21.70
CA LYS A 30 -11.28 26.36 -21.84
C LYS A 30 -11.66 27.13 -23.09
N LEU A 31 -12.73 26.70 -23.73
CA LEU A 31 -13.37 27.44 -24.82
C LEU A 31 -14.06 28.68 -24.26
N GLY A 32 -13.75 29.89 -24.81
CA GLY A 32 -14.30 31.16 -24.36
C GLY A 32 -15.75 31.39 -24.79
N ASN A 33 -16.20 30.72 -25.86
CA ASN A 33 -17.53 30.87 -26.43
C ASN A 33 -18.56 30.06 -25.65
N THR A 34 -19.35 30.73 -24.81
CA THR A 34 -20.40 30.09 -24.01
C THR A 34 -21.56 29.54 -24.84
N GLU A 35 -21.85 30.13 -26.00
CA GLU A 35 -22.92 29.71 -26.94
C GLU A 35 -22.67 28.33 -27.54
N ILE A 36 -21.41 28.01 -27.88
CA ILE A 36 -21.02 26.74 -28.46
C ILE A 36 -21.23 25.58 -27.45
N ARG A 37 -21.15 25.85 -26.15
CA ARG A 37 -21.38 24.84 -25.13
C ARG A 37 -22.74 24.18 -25.25
N THR A 38 -23.78 24.97 -25.40
CA THR A 38 -25.17 24.46 -25.52
C THR A 38 -25.36 23.66 -26.83
N LEU A 39 -24.83 24.19 -27.94
CA LEU A 39 -24.93 23.56 -29.25
C LEU A 39 -24.23 22.19 -29.28
N VAL A 40 -22.97 22.14 -28.81
CA VAL A 40 -22.20 20.89 -28.74
C VAL A 40 -22.82 19.90 -27.72
N SER A 41 -23.29 20.38 -26.58
CA SER A 41 -23.98 19.54 -25.60
C SER A 41 -25.22 18.87 -26.17
N ASN A 42 -26.05 19.63 -26.87
CA ASN A 42 -27.28 19.11 -27.51
C ASN A 42 -26.96 18.11 -28.63
N MET A 43 -25.96 18.42 -29.48
CA MET A 43 -25.54 17.52 -30.55
C MET A 43 -24.97 16.19 -29.99
N VAL A 44 -24.09 16.25 -28.99
CA VAL A 44 -23.56 15.06 -28.35
C VAL A 44 -24.64 14.25 -27.66
N TYR A 45 -25.55 14.92 -26.94
CA TYR A 45 -26.69 14.24 -26.31
C TYR A 45 -27.54 13.50 -27.32
N SER A 46 -27.95 14.17 -28.41
CA SER A 46 -28.77 13.56 -29.45
C SER A 46 -28.10 12.36 -30.11
N LYS A 47 -26.78 12.50 -30.43
CA LYS A 47 -26.03 11.40 -31.06
C LYS A 47 -25.74 10.25 -30.10
N LEU A 48 -25.55 10.50 -28.83
CA LEU A 48 -25.42 9.45 -27.83
C LEU A 48 -26.73 8.72 -27.58
N MET A 49 -27.86 9.42 -27.58
CA MET A 49 -29.18 8.79 -27.44
C MET A 49 -29.45 7.87 -28.63
N GLU A 50 -29.25 8.36 -29.87
CA GLU A 50 -29.39 7.57 -31.10
C GLU A 50 -28.51 6.31 -31.05
N PHE A 51 -27.22 6.48 -30.67
CA PHE A 51 -26.28 5.36 -30.52
C PHE A 51 -26.74 4.33 -29.47
N PHE A 52 -27.28 4.77 -28.33
CA PHE A 52 -27.74 3.88 -27.27
C PHE A 52 -29.03 3.17 -27.63
N GLU A 53 -29.89 3.79 -28.43
CA GLU A 53 -31.10 3.14 -28.98
C GLU A 53 -30.72 2.04 -29.99
N GLU A 54 -29.71 2.32 -30.84
CA GLU A 54 -29.18 1.33 -31.78
C GLU A 54 -28.37 0.20 -31.09
N ASN A 55 -27.77 0.49 -29.95
CA ASN A 55 -26.88 -0.42 -29.22
C ASN A 55 -27.30 -0.62 -27.75
N PRO A 56 -28.48 -1.22 -27.47
CA PRO A 56 -29.01 -1.34 -26.11
C PRO A 56 -28.13 -2.17 -25.17
N GLY A 57 -27.36 -3.13 -25.70
CA GLY A 57 -26.40 -3.91 -24.92
C GLY A 57 -25.28 -3.07 -24.36
N VAL A 58 -24.76 -2.12 -25.13
CA VAL A 58 -23.71 -1.17 -24.70
C VAL A 58 -24.27 -0.20 -23.66
N ALA A 59 -25.47 0.35 -23.93
CA ALA A 59 -26.14 1.24 -22.99
C ALA A 59 -26.39 0.57 -21.63
N LYS A 60 -26.86 -0.68 -21.62
CA LYS A 60 -27.06 -1.47 -20.41
C LYS A 60 -25.74 -1.70 -19.65
N ALA A 61 -24.68 -2.09 -20.33
CA ALA A 61 -23.38 -2.32 -19.72
C ALA A 61 -22.81 -1.05 -19.06
N ILE A 62 -22.93 0.11 -19.73
CA ILE A 62 -22.51 1.41 -19.19
C ILE A 62 -23.35 1.78 -17.97
N PHE A 63 -24.67 1.62 -18.05
CA PHE A 63 -25.57 1.92 -16.94
C PHE A 63 -25.32 1.02 -15.72
N GLU A 64 -25.11 -0.28 -15.94
CA GLU A 64 -24.75 -1.22 -14.87
C GLU A 64 -23.44 -0.83 -14.19
N LYS A 65 -22.40 -0.49 -14.94
CA LYS A 65 -21.11 -0.01 -14.41
C LYS A 65 -21.26 1.30 -13.65
N ALA A 66 -22.00 2.26 -14.18
CA ALA A 66 -22.24 3.54 -13.51
C ALA A 66 -23.01 3.35 -12.20
N THR A 67 -24.06 2.51 -12.22
CA THR A 67 -24.87 2.19 -11.03
C THR A 67 -24.04 1.45 -9.97
N GLN A 68 -23.23 0.48 -10.38
CA GLN A 68 -22.32 -0.23 -9.49
C GLN A 68 -21.32 0.72 -8.83
N ALA A 69 -20.72 1.62 -9.62
CA ALA A 69 -19.79 2.62 -9.10
C ALA A 69 -20.46 3.64 -8.15
N ALA A 70 -21.70 4.05 -8.44
CA ALA A 70 -22.49 4.93 -7.57
C ALA A 70 -22.82 4.24 -6.23
N ARG A 71 -23.29 2.98 -6.27
CA ARG A 71 -23.56 2.19 -5.07
C ARG A 71 -22.30 1.96 -4.23
N ALA A 72 -21.17 1.65 -4.87
CA ALA A 72 -19.88 1.47 -4.18
C ALA A 72 -19.45 2.77 -3.48
N ARG A 73 -19.55 3.92 -4.13
CA ARG A 73 -19.24 5.24 -3.55
C ARG A 73 -20.16 5.58 -2.37
N ALA A 74 -21.47 5.34 -2.49
CA ALA A 74 -22.42 5.57 -1.41
C ALA A 74 -22.16 4.66 -0.20
N ALA A 75 -21.85 3.38 -0.44
CA ALA A 75 -21.50 2.45 0.62
C ALA A 75 -20.18 2.83 1.31
N ALA A 76 -19.15 3.23 0.55
CA ALA A 76 -17.89 3.72 1.08
C ALA A 76 -18.10 4.99 1.93
N LYS A 77 -18.89 5.96 1.45
CA LYS A 77 -19.22 7.16 2.23
C LYS A 77 -19.90 6.81 3.55
N LYS A 78 -20.90 5.92 3.52
CA LYS A 78 -21.59 5.46 4.74
C LYS A 78 -20.63 4.74 5.70
N ALA A 79 -19.74 3.89 5.20
CA ALA A 79 -18.75 3.21 6.01
C ALA A 79 -17.77 4.21 6.67
N ARG A 80 -17.28 5.20 5.91
CA ARG A 80 -16.44 6.31 6.45
C ARG A 80 -17.14 7.06 7.58
N GLU A 81 -18.41 7.45 7.38
CA GLU A 81 -19.19 8.15 8.39
C GLU A 81 -19.37 7.33 9.67
N LEU A 82 -19.59 6.02 9.55
CA LEU A 82 -19.68 5.11 10.70
C LEU A 82 -18.35 4.99 11.45
N VAL A 83 -17.24 4.87 10.74
CA VAL A 83 -15.90 4.85 11.35
C VAL A 83 -15.61 6.18 12.04
N ARG A 84 -15.89 7.31 11.38
CA ARG A 84 -15.70 8.65 11.95
C ARG A 84 -16.56 8.88 13.20
N ARG A 85 -17.82 8.39 13.23
CA ARG A 85 -18.66 8.45 14.43
C ARG A 85 -18.11 7.57 15.56
N LYS A 86 -17.64 6.37 15.25
CA LYS A 86 -16.98 5.49 16.24
C LYS A 86 -15.69 6.12 16.75
N SER A 87 -14.83 6.65 15.88
CA SER A 87 -13.60 7.32 16.31
C SER A 87 -13.85 8.59 17.09
N ALA A 88 -14.88 9.37 16.77
CA ALA A 88 -15.28 10.56 17.55
C ALA A 88 -15.78 10.21 18.97
N LEU A 89 -16.41 9.04 19.13
CA LEU A 89 -16.82 8.51 20.44
C LEU A 89 -15.69 7.78 21.18
N GLU A 90 -14.68 7.30 20.41
CA GLU A 90 -13.53 6.55 20.92
C GLU A 90 -12.23 7.36 20.85
N THR A 91 -12.28 8.68 20.68
CA THR A 91 -11.14 9.61 20.47
C THR A 91 -9.99 9.49 21.49
N SER A 92 -10.08 8.55 22.40
CA SER A 92 -9.10 8.25 23.44
C SER A 92 -8.42 6.88 23.31
N ARG A 93 -8.76 6.05 22.32
CA ARG A 93 -8.21 4.69 22.25
C ARG A 93 -7.44 4.44 20.95
N MET A 94 -6.12 4.46 21.08
CA MET A 94 -5.19 3.82 20.14
C MET A 94 -5.58 2.35 19.90
N PRO A 95 -5.24 1.77 18.70
CA PRO A 95 -5.45 0.34 18.47
C PRO A 95 -4.93 -0.46 19.65
N GLY A 96 -5.78 -1.32 20.24
CA GLY A 96 -5.49 -2.00 21.50
C GLY A 96 -4.21 -2.87 21.52
N LYS A 97 -3.64 -3.15 20.34
CA LYS A 97 -2.36 -3.87 20.20
C LYS A 97 -1.16 -2.96 19.93
N LEU A 98 -1.37 -1.68 19.65
CA LEU A 98 -0.28 -0.74 19.39
C LEU A 98 0.51 -0.50 20.69
N ALA A 99 1.80 -0.82 20.65
CA ALA A 99 2.76 -0.36 21.64
C ALA A 99 3.41 0.93 21.13
N ASP A 100 2.86 2.08 21.49
CA ASP A 100 3.31 3.38 21.04
C ASP A 100 4.68 3.79 21.64
N CYS A 101 5.36 4.74 21.01
CA CYS A 101 6.59 5.34 21.54
C CYS A 101 6.28 6.55 22.43
N ARG A 102 7.29 7.02 23.17
CA ARG A 102 7.15 8.16 24.10
C ARG A 102 7.34 9.50 23.39
N GLU A 103 8.19 9.54 22.38
CA GLU A 103 8.44 10.74 21.56
C GLU A 103 7.16 11.15 20.82
N LYS A 104 6.93 12.45 20.71
CA LYS A 104 5.75 13.04 20.06
C LYS A 104 6.07 13.77 18.76
N ASP A 105 7.35 14.05 18.50
CA ASP A 105 7.80 14.60 17.24
C ASP A 105 7.86 13.49 16.18
N PRO A 106 6.96 13.52 15.16
CA PRO A 106 6.92 12.50 14.13
C PRO A 106 8.26 12.31 13.41
N SER A 107 9.02 13.39 13.21
CA SER A 107 10.32 13.35 12.49
C SER A 107 11.38 12.47 13.18
N ARG A 108 11.18 12.15 14.45
CA ARG A 108 12.09 11.35 15.28
C ARG A 108 11.55 9.96 15.60
N THR A 109 10.36 9.62 15.10
CA THR A 109 9.69 8.37 15.47
C THR A 109 9.56 7.43 14.30
N GLU A 110 9.48 6.15 14.61
CA GLU A 110 9.29 5.09 13.63
C GLU A 110 8.33 4.02 14.15
N ILE A 111 7.58 3.40 13.24
CA ILE A 111 6.66 2.32 13.56
C ILE A 111 7.04 1.04 12.81
N PHE A 112 7.04 -0.08 13.52
CA PHE A 112 7.20 -1.42 12.96
C PHE A 112 5.83 -2.10 12.92
N ILE A 113 5.36 -2.42 11.73
CA ILE A 113 4.18 -3.23 11.48
C ILE A 113 4.68 -4.67 11.36
N VAL A 114 4.39 -5.48 12.39
CA VAL A 114 5.03 -6.79 12.59
C VAL A 114 4.05 -7.91 12.32
N GLU A 115 4.50 -8.94 11.61
CA GLU A 115 3.71 -10.15 11.41
C GLU A 115 3.56 -10.96 12.70
N GLY A 116 2.32 -11.12 13.14
CA GLY A 116 1.95 -11.99 14.25
C GLY A 116 2.25 -11.45 15.65
N ASP A 117 1.56 -12.04 16.62
CA ASP A 117 1.68 -11.64 18.03
C ASP A 117 2.98 -12.13 18.67
N SER A 118 3.57 -13.24 18.20
CA SER A 118 4.82 -13.79 18.74
C SER A 118 6.00 -12.87 18.44
N ALA A 119 6.21 -12.54 17.16
CA ALA A 119 7.24 -11.60 16.74
C ALA A 119 6.97 -10.19 17.29
N GLY A 120 5.70 -9.76 17.34
CA GLY A 120 5.29 -8.52 17.97
C GLY A 120 5.64 -8.43 19.46
N GLY A 121 5.57 -9.55 20.18
CA GLY A 121 5.99 -9.66 21.58
C GLY A 121 7.50 -9.43 21.77
N SER A 122 8.33 -10.13 20.98
CA SER A 122 9.78 -9.96 20.99
C SER A 122 10.19 -8.55 20.58
N ALA A 123 9.57 -8.00 19.50
CA ALA A 123 9.82 -6.64 19.04
C ALA A 123 9.46 -5.59 20.11
N LYS A 124 8.35 -5.77 20.80
CA LYS A 124 7.90 -4.87 21.88
C LYS A 124 8.87 -4.85 23.06
N MET A 125 9.48 -5.99 23.39
CA MET A 125 10.46 -6.08 24.48
C MET A 125 11.84 -5.55 24.05
N GLY A 126 12.26 -5.79 22.78
CA GLY A 126 13.58 -5.42 22.29
C GLY A 126 13.69 -3.97 21.79
N ARG A 127 12.61 -3.28 21.48
CA ARG A 127 12.59 -1.95 20.87
C ARG A 127 13.18 -0.84 21.77
N ASP A 128 13.62 0.24 21.17
CA ASP A 128 13.75 1.51 21.88
C ASP A 128 12.38 2.16 22.04
N SER A 129 11.81 2.05 23.23
CA SER A 129 10.49 2.61 23.53
C SER A 129 10.43 4.13 23.51
N ALA A 130 11.54 4.83 23.40
CA ALA A 130 11.57 6.28 23.25
C ALA A 130 11.04 6.69 21.87
N ILE A 131 11.50 6.03 20.81
CA ILE A 131 11.26 6.44 19.42
C ILE A 131 10.55 5.39 18.55
N GLN A 132 10.49 4.12 19.00
CA GLN A 132 9.94 3.03 18.20
C GLN A 132 8.57 2.58 18.71
N ALA A 133 7.59 2.53 17.81
CA ALA A 133 6.28 1.94 18.03
C ALA A 133 6.18 0.56 17.37
N ILE A 134 5.41 -0.36 17.95
CA ILE A 134 5.16 -1.70 17.42
C ILE A 134 3.67 -1.92 17.26
N LEU A 135 3.27 -2.31 16.05
CA LEU A 135 1.91 -2.72 15.71
C LEU A 135 1.90 -4.17 15.20
N PRO A 136 1.56 -5.16 16.03
CA PRO A 136 1.39 -6.53 15.56
C PRO A 136 0.14 -6.66 14.68
N LEU A 137 0.28 -7.35 13.55
CA LEU A 137 -0.82 -7.78 12.71
C LEU A 137 -1.24 -9.20 13.09
N TRP A 138 -2.50 -9.54 12.92
CA TRP A 138 -2.98 -10.90 13.16
C TRP A 138 -3.49 -11.54 11.86
N GLY A 139 -2.59 -12.27 11.21
CA GLY A 139 -2.86 -13.00 9.97
C GLY A 139 -2.93 -12.11 8.74
N LYS A 140 -3.18 -12.72 7.60
CA LYS A 140 -3.18 -12.07 6.28
C LYS A 140 -4.21 -10.96 6.20
N MET A 141 -3.81 -9.85 5.62
CA MET A 141 -4.66 -8.67 5.41
C MET A 141 -5.59 -8.86 4.21
N LEU A 142 -6.58 -7.99 4.13
CA LEU A 142 -7.47 -7.92 2.97
C LEU A 142 -6.68 -7.49 1.72
N ASN A 143 -6.82 -8.21 0.63
CA ASN A 143 -6.33 -7.76 -0.67
C ASN A 143 -7.24 -6.63 -1.18
N VAL A 144 -6.74 -5.40 -1.08
CA VAL A 144 -7.51 -4.20 -1.43
C VAL A 144 -7.67 -3.99 -2.93
N GLU A 145 -6.87 -4.67 -3.76
CA GLU A 145 -7.03 -4.66 -5.21
C GLU A 145 -8.33 -5.33 -5.64
N LYS A 146 -8.72 -6.42 -4.94
CA LYS A 146 -9.96 -7.17 -5.19
C LYS A 146 -11.15 -6.66 -4.38
N ALA A 147 -10.88 -6.00 -3.26
CA ALA A 147 -11.91 -5.63 -2.32
C ALA A 147 -12.65 -4.36 -2.74
N ARG A 148 -13.95 -4.33 -2.46
CA ARG A 148 -14.72 -3.11 -2.59
C ARG A 148 -14.33 -2.11 -1.50
N ALA A 149 -14.36 -0.81 -1.81
CA ALA A 149 -13.97 0.26 -0.91
C ALA A 149 -14.70 0.23 0.44
N ASP A 150 -15.99 -0.15 0.46
CA ASP A 150 -16.78 -0.27 1.69
C ASP A 150 -16.22 -1.31 2.67
N LYS A 151 -15.64 -2.42 2.16
CA LYS A 151 -15.01 -3.44 2.99
C LYS A 151 -13.68 -3.00 3.58
N ILE A 152 -12.98 -2.09 2.93
CA ILE A 152 -11.68 -1.59 3.40
C ILE A 152 -11.87 -0.74 4.66
N TYR A 153 -12.84 0.18 4.65
CA TYR A 153 -13.16 1.03 5.80
C TYR A 153 -13.74 0.27 7.00
N GLY A 154 -14.28 -0.92 6.78
CA GLY A 154 -14.80 -1.78 7.86
C GLY A 154 -13.85 -2.92 8.27
N ASN A 155 -12.64 -2.98 7.70
CA ASN A 155 -11.73 -4.09 7.93
C ASN A 155 -10.97 -3.93 9.25
N ASP A 156 -11.12 -4.89 10.13
CA ASP A 156 -10.54 -4.93 11.48
C ASP A 156 -9.01 -5.10 11.50
N LYS A 157 -8.41 -5.53 10.39
CA LYS A 157 -6.94 -5.67 10.24
C LYS A 157 -6.28 -4.45 9.61
N LEU A 158 -6.98 -3.75 8.69
CA LEU A 158 -6.47 -2.54 8.04
C LEU A 158 -6.66 -1.30 8.91
N MET A 159 -7.80 -1.18 9.58
CA MET A 159 -8.11 0.01 10.39
C MET A 159 -7.12 0.29 11.51
N PRO A 160 -6.55 -0.70 12.23
CA PRO A 160 -5.48 -0.44 13.19
C PRO A 160 -4.25 0.23 12.59
N VAL A 161 -3.87 -0.11 11.34
CA VAL A 161 -2.76 0.53 10.63
C VAL A 161 -3.11 1.99 10.32
N VAL A 162 -4.32 2.23 9.78
CA VAL A 162 -4.82 3.59 9.47
C VAL A 162 -4.83 4.48 10.71
N LEU A 163 -5.36 3.95 11.82
CA LEU A 163 -5.44 4.69 13.08
C LEU A 163 -4.07 4.91 13.71
N ALA A 164 -3.15 3.95 13.64
CA ALA A 164 -1.79 4.10 14.13
C ALA A 164 -1.04 5.19 13.37
N LEU A 165 -1.12 5.20 12.02
CA LEU A 165 -0.45 6.18 11.18
C LEU A 165 -1.09 7.58 11.30
N GLY A 166 -2.39 7.67 11.53
CA GLY A 166 -3.10 8.94 11.79
C GLY A 166 -3.38 9.81 10.56
N CYS A 167 -2.90 9.45 9.39
CA CYS A 167 -2.98 10.26 8.17
C CYS A 167 -4.23 10.00 7.28
N GLY A 168 -5.16 9.14 7.72
CA GLY A 168 -6.33 8.78 6.92
C GLY A 168 -6.00 7.90 5.71
N ILE A 169 -6.97 7.67 4.81
CA ILE A 169 -6.81 6.87 3.59
C ILE A 169 -7.59 7.44 2.42
N GLY A 170 -7.14 7.18 1.20
CA GLY A 170 -7.83 7.57 -0.04
C GLY A 170 -8.00 9.08 -0.15
N ASP A 171 -9.23 9.56 -0.35
CA ASP A 171 -9.52 10.99 -0.51
C ASP A 171 -9.32 11.81 0.79
N GLU A 172 -9.29 11.14 1.94
CA GLU A 172 -9.09 11.77 3.26
C GLU A 172 -7.62 11.71 3.72
N PHE A 173 -6.74 11.15 2.88
CA PHE A 173 -5.32 11.03 3.20
C PHE A 173 -4.66 12.41 3.29
N ASP A 174 -4.00 12.67 4.41
CA ASP A 174 -3.28 13.91 4.70
C ASP A 174 -1.93 13.57 5.34
N ILE A 175 -0.86 13.66 4.56
CA ILE A 175 0.50 13.31 4.99
C ILE A 175 0.98 14.17 6.17
N SER A 176 0.48 15.39 6.30
CA SER A 176 0.86 16.28 7.40
C SER A 176 0.45 15.77 8.79
N LYS A 177 -0.47 14.80 8.83
CA LYS A 177 -0.95 14.13 10.05
C LYS A 177 -0.24 12.82 10.35
N LEU A 178 0.77 12.47 9.55
CA LEU A 178 1.55 11.27 9.78
C LEU A 178 2.24 11.31 11.15
N ARG A 179 2.08 10.24 11.93
CA ARG A 179 2.56 10.17 13.31
C ARG A 179 3.97 9.60 13.45
N TYR A 180 4.49 8.95 12.41
CA TYR A 180 5.80 8.32 12.41
C TYR A 180 6.50 8.59 11.08
N ASP A 181 7.73 9.12 11.12
CA ASP A 181 8.51 9.43 9.92
C ASP A 181 8.81 8.17 9.10
N LYS A 182 9.10 7.06 9.77
CA LYS A 182 9.42 5.80 9.09
C LYS A 182 8.44 4.69 9.45
N VAL A 183 7.94 4.03 8.43
CA VAL A 183 6.99 2.93 8.52
C VAL A 183 7.67 1.66 8.02
N PHE A 184 8.02 0.76 8.93
CA PHE A 184 8.67 -0.50 8.62
C PHE A 184 7.66 -1.63 8.52
N ILE A 185 7.69 -2.37 7.42
CA ILE A 185 7.03 -3.67 7.31
C ILE A 185 8.05 -4.72 7.75
N MET A 186 7.72 -5.48 8.78
CA MET A 186 8.57 -6.51 9.34
C MET A 186 7.81 -7.83 9.36
N ALA A 187 8.09 -8.67 8.37
CA ALA A 187 7.45 -9.95 8.14
C ALA A 187 8.49 -11.08 8.16
N ASP A 188 8.04 -12.31 8.34
CA ASP A 188 8.87 -13.48 8.29
C ASP A 188 9.53 -13.65 6.91
N ALA A 189 10.72 -14.24 6.87
CA ALA A 189 11.46 -14.45 5.61
C ALA A 189 10.98 -15.73 4.89
N ASP A 190 9.67 -15.92 4.80
CA ASP A 190 9.02 -17.04 4.11
C ASP A 190 8.00 -16.56 3.07
N VAL A 191 7.32 -17.50 2.42
CA VAL A 191 6.30 -17.19 1.38
C VAL A 191 5.08 -16.47 1.95
N ASP A 192 4.72 -16.73 3.19
CA ASP A 192 3.57 -16.10 3.84
C ASP A 192 3.90 -14.67 4.25
N GLY A 193 5.09 -14.43 4.81
CA GLY A 193 5.58 -13.08 5.13
C GLY A 193 5.77 -12.23 3.88
N SER A 194 6.31 -12.79 2.81
CA SER A 194 6.40 -12.11 1.49
C SER A 194 5.03 -11.72 0.96
N HIS A 195 4.02 -12.58 1.15
CA HIS A 195 2.64 -12.27 0.76
C HIS A 195 2.03 -11.16 1.63
N ILE A 196 2.26 -11.18 2.94
CA ILE A 196 1.81 -10.11 3.85
C ILE A 196 2.44 -8.77 3.48
N CYS A 197 3.76 -8.77 3.19
CA CYS A 197 4.46 -7.59 2.69
C CYS A 197 3.82 -7.05 1.41
N THR A 198 3.54 -7.92 0.44
CA THR A 198 2.89 -7.54 -0.83
C THR A 198 1.49 -6.97 -0.62
N LEU A 199 0.68 -7.55 0.28
CA LEU A 199 -0.64 -7.03 0.63
C LEU A 199 -0.56 -5.64 1.27
N MET A 200 0.42 -5.41 2.15
CA MET A 200 0.65 -4.12 2.78
C MET A 200 1.09 -3.08 1.76
N LEU A 201 2.02 -3.42 0.87
CA LEU A 201 2.47 -2.53 -0.21
C LEU A 201 1.33 -2.21 -1.17
N THR A 202 0.46 -3.19 -1.51
CA THR A 202 -0.75 -2.95 -2.30
C THR A 202 -1.66 -1.94 -1.62
N PHE A 203 -1.86 -2.07 -0.30
CA PHE A 203 -2.67 -1.14 0.48
C PHE A 203 -2.07 0.26 0.50
N PHE A 204 -0.79 0.41 0.76
CA PHE A 204 -0.11 1.71 0.74
C PHE A 204 -0.14 2.33 -0.65
N PHE A 205 0.14 1.58 -1.70
CA PHE A 205 0.11 2.08 -3.06
C PHE A 205 -1.27 2.58 -3.48
N ARG A 206 -2.34 1.87 -3.13
CA ARG A 206 -3.71 2.21 -3.54
C ARG A 206 -4.37 3.29 -2.69
N TYR A 207 -4.06 3.37 -1.41
CA TYR A 207 -4.81 4.20 -0.45
C TYR A 207 -3.96 5.22 0.31
N MET A 208 -2.65 5.08 0.31
CA MET A 208 -1.70 5.94 1.03
C MET A 208 -0.45 6.21 0.19
N ARG A 209 -0.61 6.38 -1.12
CA ARG A 209 0.48 6.48 -2.08
C ARG A 209 1.54 7.54 -1.72
N PRO A 210 1.20 8.74 -1.20
CA PRO A 210 2.20 9.72 -0.79
C PRO A 210 3.17 9.23 0.29
N LEU A 211 2.83 8.19 1.09
CA LEU A 211 3.80 7.59 2.02
C LEU A 211 4.99 6.97 1.29
N ILE A 212 4.75 6.34 0.15
CA ILE A 212 5.81 5.74 -0.67
C ILE A 212 6.56 6.84 -1.43
N GLU A 213 5.85 7.75 -2.07
CA GLU A 213 6.42 8.83 -2.87
C GLU A 213 7.35 9.77 -2.07
N GLN A 214 7.03 9.96 -0.77
CA GLN A 214 7.87 10.78 0.12
C GLN A 214 8.90 9.96 0.91
N GLY A 215 9.01 8.65 0.63
CA GLY A 215 10.07 7.81 1.17
C GLY A 215 9.90 7.37 2.62
N HIS A 216 8.67 7.32 3.12
CA HIS A 216 8.38 6.91 4.49
C HIS A 216 8.26 5.38 4.69
N VAL A 217 8.16 4.59 3.60
CA VAL A 217 7.91 3.14 3.68
C VAL A 217 9.18 2.34 3.49
N TYR A 218 9.41 1.40 4.39
CA TYR A 218 10.57 0.52 4.40
C TYR A 218 10.16 -0.93 4.66
N VAL A 219 10.95 -1.86 4.15
CA VAL A 219 10.88 -3.29 4.52
C VAL A 219 12.13 -3.62 5.33
N ALA A 220 11.93 -4.10 6.53
CA ALA A 220 13.02 -4.60 7.37
C ALA A 220 13.43 -6.00 6.91
N GLN A 221 14.72 -6.25 6.84
CA GLN A 221 15.28 -7.54 6.45
C GLN A 221 15.94 -8.19 7.66
N PRO A 222 15.28 -9.15 8.33
CA PRO A 222 15.90 -9.94 9.38
C PRO A 222 16.93 -10.91 8.79
N PRO A 223 17.94 -11.34 9.58
CA PRO A 223 18.89 -12.35 9.13
C PRO A 223 18.21 -13.71 8.96
N LEU A 224 18.65 -14.46 7.94
CA LEU A 224 18.19 -15.83 7.70
C LEU A 224 18.93 -16.84 8.57
N PHE A 225 20.20 -16.58 8.92
CA PHE A 225 21.04 -17.50 9.63
C PHE A 225 21.74 -16.84 10.83
N LYS A 226 21.86 -17.63 11.89
CA LYS A 226 22.73 -17.39 13.03
C LYS A 226 23.86 -18.41 13.03
N VAL A 227 25.11 -17.94 13.03
CA VAL A 227 26.32 -18.75 13.08
C VAL A 227 26.99 -18.52 14.43
N GLN A 228 27.16 -19.56 15.23
CA GLN A 228 27.70 -19.46 16.58
C GLN A 228 28.87 -20.41 16.79
N LYS A 229 29.98 -19.86 17.27
CA LYS A 229 31.17 -20.63 17.72
C LYS A 229 31.64 -20.12 19.07
N GLY A 230 31.42 -20.94 20.11
CA GLY A 230 31.62 -20.48 21.47
C GLY A 230 30.78 -19.25 21.82
N ASN A 231 31.43 -18.16 22.21
CA ASN A 231 30.77 -16.90 22.55
C ASN A 231 30.61 -15.96 21.34
N THR A 232 31.19 -16.29 20.20
CA THR A 232 31.10 -15.46 19.00
C THR A 232 29.86 -15.83 18.22
N ILE A 233 29.00 -14.82 17.96
CA ILE A 233 27.78 -14.93 17.14
C ILE A 233 27.94 -13.99 15.96
N LYS A 234 27.65 -14.50 14.76
CA LYS A 234 27.51 -13.72 13.53
C LYS A 234 26.19 -14.06 12.86
N TYR A 235 25.68 -13.13 12.06
CA TYR A 235 24.43 -13.29 11.32
C TYR A 235 24.68 -13.21 9.82
N ALA A 236 23.91 -13.97 9.03
CA ALA A 236 23.91 -13.87 7.58
C ALA A 236 22.49 -13.64 7.05
N TYR A 237 22.39 -12.78 6.05
CA TYR A 237 21.12 -12.34 5.48
C TYR A 237 20.77 -13.08 4.17
N ASN A 238 21.73 -13.84 3.63
CA ASN A 238 21.56 -14.66 2.44
C ASN A 238 22.52 -15.85 2.44
N ASP A 239 22.33 -16.78 1.50
CA ASP A 239 23.16 -17.99 1.39
C ASP A 239 24.63 -17.69 1.03
N ALA A 240 24.89 -16.62 0.27
CA ALA A 240 26.25 -16.23 -0.08
C ALA A 240 27.04 -15.76 1.16
N GLU A 241 26.44 -14.92 2.01
CA GLU A 241 27.02 -14.52 3.29
C GLU A 241 27.21 -15.71 4.22
N MET A 242 26.23 -16.63 4.22
CA MET A 242 26.32 -17.85 5.01
C MET A 242 27.50 -18.72 4.57
N ALA A 243 27.75 -18.86 3.26
CA ALA A 243 28.89 -19.63 2.74
C ALA A 243 30.24 -19.02 3.18
N VAL A 244 30.35 -17.68 3.15
CA VAL A 244 31.55 -16.96 3.63
C VAL A 244 31.74 -17.19 5.13
N LEU A 245 30.69 -17.01 5.94
CA LEU A 245 30.78 -17.23 7.39
C LEU A 245 31.13 -18.66 7.78
N SER A 246 30.67 -19.65 6.98
CA SER A 246 31.01 -21.06 7.19
C SER A 246 32.51 -21.32 6.99
N GLN A 247 33.14 -20.61 6.06
CA GLN A 247 34.59 -20.70 5.83
C GLN A 247 35.39 -19.98 6.93
N GLU A 248 34.92 -18.81 7.38
CA GLU A 248 35.57 -18.04 8.45
C GLU A 248 35.48 -18.74 9.83
N MET A 249 34.37 -19.47 10.07
CA MET A 249 34.07 -20.10 11.35
C MET A 249 33.87 -21.61 11.22
N PRO A 250 34.90 -22.38 10.84
CA PRO A 250 34.78 -23.82 10.66
C PRO A 250 34.35 -24.51 11.96
N GLY A 251 33.33 -25.40 11.88
CA GLY A 251 32.75 -26.09 13.02
C GLY A 251 31.80 -25.25 13.89
N ALA A 252 31.40 -24.07 13.44
CA ALA A 252 30.35 -23.28 14.09
C ALA A 252 29.00 -23.97 13.98
N LYS A 253 28.14 -23.78 14.97
CA LYS A 253 26.75 -24.19 14.92
C LYS A 253 25.97 -23.17 14.10
N VAL A 254 25.27 -23.66 13.07
CA VAL A 254 24.40 -22.85 12.21
C VAL A 254 22.94 -23.12 12.57
N ASN A 255 22.21 -22.05 12.83
CA ASN A 255 20.76 -22.09 12.98
C ASN A 255 20.15 -21.25 11.88
N ARG A 256 19.19 -21.82 11.10
CA ARG A 256 18.36 -21.06 10.17
C ARG A 256 17.08 -20.62 10.90
N TYR A 257 16.78 -19.34 10.86
CA TYR A 257 15.52 -18.82 11.36
C TYR A 257 14.39 -19.09 10.35
N LYS A 258 13.27 -19.61 10.83
CA LYS A 258 12.06 -19.82 10.03
C LYS A 258 11.12 -18.62 10.11
N GLY A 259 11.24 -17.84 11.17
CA GLY A 259 10.45 -16.63 11.37
C GLY A 259 10.98 -15.77 12.51
N LEU A 260 10.52 -14.53 12.56
CA LEU A 260 10.87 -13.53 13.57
C LEU A 260 10.53 -13.97 15.00
N GLY A 261 9.51 -14.82 15.16
CA GLY A 261 9.10 -15.36 16.45
C GLY A 261 10.13 -16.29 17.11
N GLU A 262 11.13 -16.77 16.36
CA GLU A 262 12.25 -17.57 16.88
C GLU A 262 13.40 -16.71 17.45
N MET A 263 13.36 -15.41 17.18
CA MET A 263 14.37 -14.47 17.68
C MET A 263 13.95 -13.95 19.06
N ASN A 264 14.92 -13.95 19.99
CA ASN A 264 14.69 -13.27 21.26
C ASN A 264 14.77 -11.73 21.09
N PRO A 265 14.31 -10.95 22.08
CA PRO A 265 14.24 -9.49 21.98
C PRO A 265 15.58 -8.83 21.64
N GLU A 266 16.69 -9.30 22.26
CA GLU A 266 18.03 -8.76 22.05
C GLU A 266 18.52 -9.02 20.62
N GLN A 267 18.27 -10.24 20.09
CA GLN A 267 18.64 -10.59 18.72
C GLN A 267 17.86 -9.76 17.69
N LEU A 268 16.55 -9.59 17.92
CA LEU A 268 15.71 -8.79 17.03
C LEU A 268 16.10 -7.30 17.04
N TRP A 269 16.46 -6.78 18.22
CA TRP A 269 17.01 -5.44 18.34
C TRP A 269 18.32 -5.31 17.56
N GLU A 270 19.31 -6.14 17.88
CA GLU A 270 20.67 -6.06 17.35
C GLU A 270 20.71 -6.15 15.83
N THR A 271 19.85 -7.00 15.21
CA THR A 271 19.92 -7.32 13.78
C THR A 271 18.93 -6.57 12.90
N THR A 272 17.77 -6.19 13.47
CA THR A 272 16.64 -5.75 12.64
C THR A 272 16.06 -4.41 13.04
N MET A 273 16.14 -4.02 14.32
CA MET A 273 15.49 -2.82 14.81
C MET A 273 16.44 -1.69 15.16
N ASN A 274 17.68 -2.00 15.56
CA ASN A 274 18.70 -1.00 15.89
C ASN A 274 19.08 -0.19 14.64
N PRO A 275 18.88 1.15 14.64
CA PRO A 275 19.19 2.01 13.51
C PRO A 275 20.63 1.88 12.99
N ASP A 276 21.59 1.55 13.85
CA ASP A 276 23.01 1.47 13.50
C ASP A 276 23.38 0.19 12.73
N ASN A 277 22.62 -0.90 12.91
CA ASN A 277 23.01 -2.23 12.42
C ASN A 277 21.99 -2.86 11.46
N ARG A 278 20.75 -2.38 11.46
CA ARG A 278 19.65 -2.99 10.71
C ARG A 278 19.84 -2.91 9.20
N VAL A 279 19.42 -3.96 8.51
CA VAL A 279 19.32 -3.99 7.06
C VAL A 279 17.87 -3.68 6.66
N ILE A 280 17.71 -2.64 5.84
CA ILE A 280 16.40 -2.15 5.40
C ILE A 280 16.40 -1.87 3.91
N VAL A 281 15.24 -2.02 3.28
CA VAL A 281 14.98 -1.61 1.89
C VAL A 281 13.93 -0.51 1.91
N GLN A 282 14.28 0.68 1.41
CA GLN A 282 13.30 1.74 1.18
C GLN A 282 12.47 1.40 -0.06
N ILE A 283 11.16 1.56 0.06
CA ILE A 283 10.25 1.32 -1.06
C ILE A 283 10.07 2.62 -1.82
N THR A 284 10.37 2.57 -3.12
CA THR A 284 10.26 3.69 -4.04
C THR A 284 9.37 3.34 -5.23
N ILE A 285 8.80 4.34 -5.86
CA ILE A 285 8.05 4.21 -7.12
C ILE A 285 8.87 4.92 -8.20
N GLU A 286 9.60 4.12 -9.00
CA GLU A 286 10.38 4.67 -10.13
C GLU A 286 9.48 4.98 -11.33
N ASP A 287 8.50 4.11 -11.60
CA ASP A 287 7.55 4.22 -12.69
C ASP A 287 6.15 3.87 -12.17
N ALA A 288 5.31 4.90 -12.10
CA ALA A 288 3.97 4.77 -11.53
C ALA A 288 3.02 3.92 -12.39
N GLU A 289 3.17 3.94 -13.71
CA GLU A 289 2.34 3.16 -14.62
C GLU A 289 2.69 1.67 -14.54
N LYS A 290 3.98 1.35 -14.54
CA LYS A 290 4.44 -0.03 -14.35
C LYS A 290 4.08 -0.60 -12.98
N ALA A 291 4.18 0.21 -11.93
CA ALA A 291 3.76 -0.20 -10.59
C ALA A 291 2.25 -0.48 -10.54
N ASP A 292 1.43 0.38 -11.15
CA ASP A 292 -0.02 0.19 -11.26
C ASP A 292 -0.36 -1.10 -12.02
N GLU A 293 0.28 -1.32 -13.16
CA GLU A 293 0.12 -2.53 -13.97
C GLU A 293 0.52 -3.78 -13.17
N ALA A 294 1.66 -3.75 -12.49
CA ALA A 294 2.14 -4.87 -11.68
C ALA A 294 1.16 -5.23 -10.56
N PHE A 295 0.65 -4.27 -9.80
CA PHE A 295 -0.37 -4.54 -8.78
C PHE A 295 -1.68 -5.04 -9.39
N THR A 296 -2.12 -4.49 -10.52
CA THR A 296 -3.33 -4.93 -11.23
C THR A 296 -3.20 -6.37 -11.72
N ILE A 297 -2.07 -6.74 -12.30
CA ILE A 297 -1.81 -8.11 -12.80
C ILE A 297 -1.68 -9.10 -11.63
N LEU A 298 -0.83 -8.79 -10.66
CA LEU A 298 -0.45 -9.74 -9.62
C LEU A 298 -1.50 -9.87 -8.53
N MET A 299 -2.16 -8.77 -8.16
CA MET A 299 -3.10 -8.71 -7.05
C MET A 299 -4.56 -8.59 -7.49
N GLY A 300 -4.85 -8.31 -8.77
CA GLY A 300 -6.20 -8.15 -9.33
C GLY A 300 -6.98 -9.47 -9.48
N ASP A 301 -8.21 -9.37 -9.97
CA ASP A 301 -9.13 -10.52 -10.14
C ASP A 301 -8.81 -11.37 -11.37
N GLN A 302 -8.14 -10.81 -12.37
CA GLN A 302 -7.86 -11.50 -13.62
C GLN A 302 -6.79 -12.58 -13.41
N VAL A 303 -7.15 -13.84 -13.69
CA VAL A 303 -6.25 -14.98 -13.49
C VAL A 303 -5.26 -15.10 -14.64
N GLU A 304 -5.71 -14.95 -15.88
CA GLU A 304 -4.91 -15.20 -17.08
C GLU A 304 -3.69 -14.26 -17.23
N PRO A 305 -3.80 -12.93 -17.02
CA PRO A 305 -2.64 -12.04 -17.04
C PRO A 305 -1.59 -12.40 -15.99
N ARG A 306 -2.04 -12.79 -14.78
CA ARG A 306 -1.17 -13.23 -13.69
C ARG A 306 -0.45 -14.52 -14.03
N ARG A 307 -1.16 -15.50 -14.61
CA ARG A 307 -0.60 -16.77 -15.05
C ARG A 307 0.50 -16.55 -16.08
N ARG A 308 0.23 -15.74 -17.11
CA ARG A 308 1.23 -15.39 -18.14
C ARG A 308 2.45 -14.70 -17.53
N PHE A 309 2.24 -13.75 -16.62
CA PHE A 309 3.33 -13.08 -15.93
C PHE A 309 4.21 -14.09 -15.19
N ILE A 310 3.62 -15.02 -14.43
CA ILE A 310 4.34 -16.06 -13.69
C ILE A 310 5.11 -16.97 -14.66
N GLU A 311 4.46 -17.48 -15.71
CA GLU A 311 5.09 -18.36 -16.71
C GLU A 311 6.28 -17.67 -17.40
N THR A 312 6.13 -16.40 -17.77
CA THR A 312 7.19 -15.62 -18.44
C THR A 312 8.38 -15.34 -17.52
N ASN A 313 8.13 -15.11 -16.23
CA ASN A 313 9.15 -14.70 -15.26
C ASN A 313 9.65 -15.85 -14.37
N ALA A 314 9.16 -17.08 -14.54
CA ALA A 314 9.48 -18.23 -13.70
C ALA A 314 10.99 -18.51 -13.59
N GLN A 315 11.76 -18.26 -14.65
CA GLN A 315 13.21 -18.44 -14.67
C GLN A 315 13.97 -17.50 -13.73
N TYR A 316 13.36 -16.38 -13.32
CA TYR A 316 13.97 -15.42 -12.39
C TYR A 316 13.52 -15.65 -10.94
N ALA A 317 12.60 -16.58 -10.72
CA ALA A 317 12.10 -16.87 -9.38
C ALA A 317 13.19 -17.55 -8.55
N LYS A 318 13.46 -16.99 -7.37
CA LYS A 318 14.26 -17.66 -6.34
C LYS A 318 13.29 -18.49 -5.50
N LEU A 319 13.31 -19.78 -5.71
CA LEU A 319 12.49 -20.71 -4.92
C LEU A 319 13.30 -21.15 -3.71
N ASP A 320 12.70 -21.01 -2.54
CA ASP A 320 13.21 -21.59 -1.30
C ASP A 320 12.66 -23.03 -1.23
N VAL A 321 13.39 -23.99 -1.81
CA VAL A 321 13.01 -25.42 -1.89
C VAL A 321 13.86 -26.21 -0.92
#